data_4a63a00ccd5cf38eaad23f2332dfdfe4
#
_entry.id   4a63a00ccd5cf38eaad23f2332dfdfe4
#
_cell.length_a   1.000
_cell.length_b   1.000
_cell.length_c   1.000
_cell.angle_alpha   90.00
_cell.angle_beta   90.00
_cell.angle_gamma   90.00
#
_symmetry.space_group_name_H-M   'P 1'
#
loop_
_entity.id
_entity.type
_entity.pdbx_description
1 polymer ?
#
loop_
_entity_poly.entity_id
_entity_poly.type
_entity_poly.pdbx_seq_one_letter_code
_entity_poly.pdbx_strand_id
1 'polypeptide(L)'
;MIRATAVLPAGSWTGPPADTILLDYDARHRRRLAISGRAGVSFLLDLPMALGLRQGDGLLLEDGRIIAVEAAAEPLVEISAASPAQLSRIAWHIGNRQLPIEIVGERLRIRPDPAVEATLAGLGAATRMIEAPFDPEGPPSTEEDGPW
;
A
#
# COMPACT_ATOMS: atom_id res chain seq x y z
N MET A 1 -9.53 -8.97 -23.66
CA MET A 1 -8.32 -8.86 -22.85
C MET A 1 -8.37 -9.91 -21.75
N ILE A 2 -7.30 -10.62 -21.54
CA ILE A 2 -7.22 -11.62 -20.47
C ILE A 2 -7.37 -10.94 -19.12
N ARG A 3 -8.01 -11.62 -18.16
CA ARG A 3 -8.27 -11.05 -16.84
C ARG A 3 -7.42 -11.71 -15.76
N ALA A 4 -7.08 -10.93 -14.74
CA ALA A 4 -6.59 -11.42 -13.47
C ALA A 4 -7.76 -11.40 -12.49
N THR A 5 -8.15 -12.56 -11.98
CA THR A 5 -9.38 -12.72 -11.19
C THR A 5 -9.13 -13.17 -9.76
N ALA A 6 -7.89 -13.51 -9.41
CA ALA A 6 -7.53 -13.98 -8.09
C ALA A 6 -6.19 -13.43 -7.66
N VAL A 7 -6.04 -13.21 -6.36
CA VAL A 7 -4.79 -12.78 -5.73
C VAL A 7 -4.20 -13.95 -4.96
N LEU A 8 -2.92 -14.21 -5.19
CA LEU A 8 -2.15 -15.19 -4.44
C LEU A 8 -1.28 -14.41 -3.45
N PRO A 9 -1.50 -14.55 -2.14
CA PRO A 9 -0.71 -13.80 -1.16
C PRO A 9 0.79 -14.06 -1.32
N ALA A 10 1.59 -13.06 -0.95
CA ALA A 10 3.04 -13.18 -0.97
C ALA A 10 3.48 -14.42 -0.18
N GLY A 11 4.39 -15.18 -0.76
CA GLY A 11 4.88 -16.43 -0.16
C GLY A 11 3.99 -17.66 -0.40
N SER A 12 2.81 -17.51 -0.98
CA SER A 12 1.91 -18.64 -1.27
C SER A 12 2.09 -19.21 -2.65
N TRP A 13 2.91 -18.61 -3.49
CA TRP A 13 3.17 -19.07 -4.85
C TRP A 13 4.66 -19.10 -5.13
N THR A 14 5.05 -19.91 -6.10
CA THR A 14 6.46 -20.13 -6.45
C THR A 14 6.66 -20.08 -7.95
N GLY A 15 7.92 -20.03 -8.36
CA GLY A 15 8.30 -20.00 -9.76
C GLY A 15 8.45 -18.58 -10.31
N PRO A 16 9.00 -18.44 -11.53
CA PRO A 16 9.16 -17.13 -12.13
C PRO A 16 7.80 -16.58 -12.56
N PRO A 17 7.50 -15.30 -12.25
CA PRO A 17 6.29 -14.69 -12.78
C PRO A 17 6.42 -14.43 -14.29
N ALA A 18 5.29 -14.40 -14.98
CA ALA A 18 5.28 -14.08 -16.40
C ALA A 18 5.63 -12.61 -16.64
N ASP A 19 5.33 -11.75 -15.69
CA ASP A 19 5.66 -10.33 -15.72
C ASP A 19 5.58 -9.75 -14.31
N THR A 20 5.98 -8.50 -14.16
CA THR A 20 5.91 -7.75 -12.90
C THR A 20 5.23 -6.42 -13.15
N ILE A 21 4.36 -6.01 -12.23
CA ILE A 21 3.71 -4.70 -12.27
C ILE A 21 4.12 -3.85 -11.07
N LEU A 22 4.23 -2.54 -11.29
CA LEU A 22 4.50 -1.55 -10.26
C LEU A 22 3.24 -0.76 -9.99
N LEU A 23 2.73 -0.84 -8.78
CA LEU A 23 1.52 -0.14 -8.37
C LEU A 23 1.77 0.70 -7.13
N ASP A 24 1.34 1.96 -7.14
CA ASP A 24 1.31 2.78 -5.94
C ASP A 24 0.16 2.36 -5.01
N TYR A 25 0.02 3.05 -3.87
CA TYR A 25 -0.99 2.69 -2.88
C TYR A 25 -2.42 2.72 -3.46
N ASP A 26 -2.78 3.79 -4.18
CA ASP A 26 -4.13 3.91 -4.73
C ASP A 26 -4.40 2.82 -5.77
N ALA A 27 -3.46 2.56 -6.66
CA ALA A 27 -3.62 1.53 -7.68
C ALA A 27 -3.72 0.12 -7.06
N ARG A 28 -3.03 -0.13 -5.95
CA ARG A 28 -3.11 -1.41 -5.25
C ARG A 28 -4.44 -1.65 -4.56
N HIS A 29 -5.28 -0.64 -4.44
CA HIS A 29 -6.61 -0.74 -3.83
C HIS A 29 -7.74 -0.67 -4.87
N ARG A 30 -7.41 -0.77 -6.15
CA ARG A 30 -8.41 -0.80 -7.23
C ARG A 30 -8.89 -2.23 -7.45
N ARG A 31 -10.19 -2.38 -7.65
CA ARG A 31 -10.82 -3.66 -7.98
C ARG A 31 -10.70 -3.98 -9.47
N ARG A 32 -10.79 -2.96 -10.32
CA ARG A 32 -10.69 -3.09 -11.77
C ARG A 32 -9.73 -2.07 -12.31
N LEU A 33 -8.77 -2.54 -13.10
CA LEU A 33 -7.76 -1.68 -13.69
C LEU A 33 -7.12 -2.38 -14.88
N ALA A 34 -7.03 -1.69 -16.01
CA ALA A 34 -6.26 -2.18 -17.15
C ALA A 34 -4.78 -1.92 -16.86
N ILE A 35 -3.96 -2.95 -16.92
CA ILE A 35 -2.55 -2.88 -16.52
C ILE A 35 -1.67 -3.50 -17.60
N SER A 36 -0.49 -2.91 -17.79
CA SER A 36 0.57 -3.49 -18.59
C SER A 36 1.81 -3.67 -17.71
N GLY A 37 2.37 -4.87 -17.71
CA GLY A 37 3.58 -5.17 -16.97
C GLY A 37 4.85 -4.63 -17.65
N ARG A 38 5.96 -4.72 -16.94
CA ARG A 38 7.28 -4.27 -17.44
C ARG A 38 7.71 -4.98 -18.73
N ALA A 39 7.35 -6.26 -18.86
CA ALA A 39 7.69 -7.07 -20.03
C ALA A 39 6.60 -7.04 -21.09
N GLY A 40 5.58 -6.22 -20.93
CA GLY A 40 4.56 -5.98 -21.96
C GLY A 40 3.31 -6.85 -21.85
N VAL A 41 3.14 -7.64 -20.80
CA VAL A 41 1.90 -8.42 -20.61
C VAL A 41 0.79 -7.46 -20.22
N SER A 42 -0.21 -7.34 -21.07
CA SER A 42 -1.39 -6.50 -20.83
C SER A 42 -2.56 -7.36 -20.38
N PHE A 43 -3.25 -6.93 -19.33
CA PHE A 43 -4.38 -7.64 -18.79
C PHE A 43 -5.33 -6.70 -18.06
N LEU A 44 -6.52 -7.19 -17.77
CA LEU A 44 -7.50 -6.48 -16.94
C LEU A 44 -7.50 -7.09 -15.54
N LEU A 45 -7.15 -6.30 -14.54
CA LEU A 45 -7.42 -6.67 -13.16
C LEU A 45 -8.92 -6.60 -12.97
N ASP A 46 -9.53 -7.70 -12.52
CA ASP A 46 -10.98 -7.79 -12.35
C ASP A 46 -11.27 -8.67 -11.12
N LEU A 47 -11.18 -8.05 -9.95
CA LEU A 47 -11.39 -8.73 -8.68
C LEU A 47 -12.84 -8.55 -8.22
N PRO A 48 -13.39 -9.53 -7.47
CA PRO A 48 -14.77 -9.40 -6.95
C PRO A 48 -14.91 -8.27 -5.95
N MET A 49 -13.82 -7.89 -5.27
CA MET A 49 -13.80 -6.78 -4.32
C MET A 49 -12.43 -6.13 -4.31
N ALA A 50 -12.35 -4.90 -3.83
CA ALA A 50 -11.07 -4.21 -3.67
C ALA A 50 -10.29 -4.86 -2.53
N LEU A 51 -9.17 -5.49 -2.87
CA LEU A 51 -8.23 -6.05 -1.91
C LEU A 51 -7.00 -5.16 -1.90
N GLY A 52 -6.42 -4.92 -0.73
CA GLY A 52 -5.15 -4.21 -0.65
C GLY A 52 -4.02 -5.10 -1.16
N LEU A 53 -3.61 -4.94 -2.40
CA LEU A 53 -2.48 -5.67 -2.95
C LEU A 53 -1.20 -5.23 -2.26
N ARG A 54 -0.32 -6.18 -1.97
CA ARG A 54 0.93 -5.93 -1.26
C ARG A 54 2.14 -6.37 -2.07
N GLN A 55 3.30 -5.87 -1.68
CA GLN A 55 4.58 -6.29 -2.23
C GLN A 55 4.69 -7.81 -2.19
N GLY A 56 4.99 -8.43 -3.32
CA GLY A 56 5.18 -9.87 -3.41
C GLY A 56 3.92 -10.68 -3.69
N ASP A 57 2.75 -10.07 -3.71
CA ASP A 57 1.53 -10.77 -4.11
C ASP A 57 1.63 -11.18 -5.58
N GLY A 58 0.90 -12.24 -5.94
CA GLY A 58 0.76 -12.70 -7.30
C GLY A 58 -0.66 -12.49 -7.80
N LEU A 59 -0.80 -12.08 -9.04
CA LEU A 59 -2.10 -12.01 -9.71
C LEU A 59 -2.22 -13.19 -10.66
N LEU A 60 -3.25 -14.00 -10.48
CA LEU A 60 -3.47 -15.17 -11.31
C LEU A 60 -4.30 -14.81 -12.53
N LEU A 61 -3.71 -14.94 -13.71
CA LEU A 61 -4.42 -14.74 -14.98
C LEU A 61 -5.28 -15.96 -15.31
N GLU A 62 -6.29 -15.75 -16.13
CA GLU A 62 -7.20 -16.81 -16.58
C GLU A 62 -6.49 -17.97 -17.30
N ASP A 63 -5.32 -17.73 -17.87
CA ASP A 63 -4.52 -18.75 -18.55
C ASP A 63 -3.50 -19.46 -17.64
N GLY A 64 -3.51 -19.15 -16.34
CA GLY A 64 -2.65 -19.77 -15.34
C GLY A 64 -1.32 -19.06 -15.10
N ARG A 65 -0.98 -18.03 -15.88
CA ARG A 65 0.23 -17.24 -15.63
C ARG A 65 0.04 -16.40 -14.37
N ILE A 66 1.15 -16.09 -13.72
CA ILE A 66 1.16 -15.26 -12.50
C ILE A 66 1.93 -13.97 -12.81
N ILE A 67 1.35 -12.86 -12.40
CA ILE A 67 1.97 -11.54 -12.48
C ILE A 67 2.38 -11.12 -11.06
N ALA A 68 3.65 -10.79 -10.87
CA ALA A 68 4.14 -10.34 -9.57
C ALA A 68 3.77 -8.87 -9.32
N VAL A 69 3.35 -8.57 -8.11
CA VAL A 69 3.04 -7.19 -7.67
C VAL A 69 4.23 -6.61 -6.93
N GLU A 70 4.70 -5.46 -7.37
CA GLU A 70 5.65 -4.64 -6.64
C GLU A 70 5.02 -3.31 -6.26
N ALA A 71 5.21 -2.90 -5.01
CA ALA A 71 4.79 -1.58 -4.55
C ALA A 71 5.73 -0.53 -5.13
N ALA A 72 5.19 0.42 -5.88
CA ALA A 72 5.96 1.50 -6.46
C ALA A 72 6.36 2.52 -5.39
N ALA A 73 7.55 3.08 -5.50
CA ALA A 73 7.96 4.20 -4.66
C ALA A 73 7.08 5.40 -4.95
N GLU A 74 6.70 6.12 -3.91
CA GLU A 74 5.84 7.30 -3.99
C GLU A 74 6.25 8.32 -2.93
N PRO A 75 5.86 9.60 -3.10
CA PRO A 75 6.16 10.61 -2.08
C PRO A 75 5.45 10.28 -0.77
N LEU A 76 6.21 10.27 0.32
CA LEU A 76 5.71 10.02 1.66
C LEU A 76 6.27 11.07 2.62
N VAL A 77 5.56 11.29 3.73
CA VAL A 77 6.05 12.07 4.86
C VAL A 77 6.53 11.11 5.92
N GLU A 78 7.82 11.15 6.24
CA GLU A 78 8.38 10.35 7.32
C GLU A 78 8.39 11.19 8.59
N ILE A 79 7.89 10.62 9.68
CA ILE A 79 7.63 11.31 10.94
C ILE A 79 8.51 10.69 12.02
N SER A 80 9.19 11.53 12.78
CA SER A 80 9.95 11.14 13.96
C SER A 80 9.57 12.01 15.15
N ALA A 81 9.86 11.53 16.35
CA ALA A 81 9.53 12.20 17.59
C ALA A 81 10.71 12.16 18.55
N ALA A 82 10.69 13.04 19.56
CA ALA A 82 11.77 13.12 20.56
C ALA A 82 11.75 11.94 21.54
N SER A 83 10.61 11.26 21.69
CA SER A 83 10.47 10.13 22.62
C SER A 83 9.47 9.10 22.09
N PRO A 84 9.54 7.85 22.53
CA PRO A 84 8.54 6.85 22.20
C PRO A 84 7.12 7.25 22.63
N ALA A 85 6.97 7.90 23.77
CA ALA A 85 5.68 8.36 24.25
C ALA A 85 5.07 9.41 23.32
N GLN A 86 5.87 10.33 22.83
CA GLN A 86 5.42 11.34 21.87
C GLN A 86 5.05 10.68 20.54
N LEU A 87 5.84 9.72 20.07
CA LEU A 87 5.54 9.00 18.83
C LEU A 87 4.21 8.25 18.94
N SER A 88 3.94 7.64 20.09
CA SER A 88 2.67 6.95 20.32
C SER A 88 1.48 7.90 20.25
N ARG A 89 1.61 9.11 20.81
CA ARG A 89 0.55 10.13 20.74
C ARG A 89 0.32 10.60 19.30
N ILE A 90 1.39 10.79 18.56
CA ILE A 90 1.30 11.15 17.15
C ILE A 90 0.59 10.07 16.37
N ALA A 91 0.96 8.80 16.55
CA ALA A 91 0.32 7.67 15.90
C ALA A 91 -1.18 7.60 16.23
N TRP A 92 -1.54 7.86 17.49
CA TRP A 92 -2.94 7.89 17.91
C TRP A 92 -3.73 8.98 17.17
N HIS A 93 -3.17 10.18 17.07
CA HIS A 93 -3.82 11.28 16.35
C HIS A 93 -4.05 10.98 14.87
N ILE A 94 -3.06 10.38 14.21
CA ILE A 94 -3.16 9.99 12.80
C ILE A 94 -4.21 8.89 12.64
N GLY A 95 -4.12 7.85 13.48
CA GLY A 95 -5.06 6.73 13.45
C GLY A 95 -6.49 7.15 13.75
N ASN A 96 -6.68 8.12 14.66
CA ASN A 96 -7.99 8.66 14.98
C ASN A 96 -8.64 9.39 13.80
N ARG A 97 -7.87 9.82 12.83
CA ARG A 97 -8.36 10.38 11.56
C ARG A 97 -8.55 9.32 10.48
N GLN A 98 -8.35 8.04 10.83
CA GLN A 98 -8.49 6.90 9.94
C GLN A 98 -7.56 6.95 8.72
N LEU A 99 -6.40 7.58 8.88
CA LEU A 99 -5.39 7.62 7.83
C LEU A 99 -4.50 6.39 7.90
N PRO A 100 -4.14 5.82 6.76
CA PRO A 100 -3.17 4.73 6.73
C PRO A 100 -1.81 5.20 7.24
N ILE A 101 -1.18 4.37 8.08
CA ILE A 101 0.12 4.63 8.69
C ILE A 101 1.01 3.43 8.47
N GLU A 102 2.23 3.66 8.02
CA GLU A 102 3.28 2.65 8.03
C GLU A 102 4.19 2.89 9.22
N ILE A 103 4.50 1.83 9.98
CA ILE A 103 5.42 1.88 11.10
C ILE A 103 6.74 1.26 10.67
N VAL A 104 7.82 2.05 10.70
CA VAL A 104 9.15 1.61 10.29
C VAL A 104 10.12 1.90 11.43
N GLY A 105 10.36 0.89 12.28
CA GLY A 105 11.17 1.07 13.48
C GLY A 105 10.55 2.12 14.40
N GLU A 106 11.30 3.18 14.70
CA GLU A 106 10.83 4.29 15.55
C GLU A 106 10.30 5.47 14.73
N ARG A 107 9.87 5.22 13.50
CA ARG A 107 9.36 6.25 12.60
C ARG A 107 8.03 5.83 12.02
N LEU A 108 7.24 6.83 11.65
CA LEU A 108 5.96 6.65 10.97
C LEU A 108 6.07 7.21 9.56
N ARG A 109 5.30 6.65 8.65
CA ARG A 109 5.16 7.18 7.28
C ARG A 109 3.70 7.29 6.93
N ILE A 110 3.34 8.40 6.31
CA ILE A 110 2.00 8.66 5.78
C ILE A 110 2.13 9.21 4.37
N ARG A 111 1.06 9.14 3.62
CA ARG A 111 0.99 9.87 2.36
C ARG A 111 0.86 11.36 2.67
N PRO A 112 1.36 12.26 1.79
CA PRO A 112 1.27 13.70 2.03
C PRO A 112 -0.17 14.15 2.28
N ASP A 113 -0.36 14.89 3.36
CA ASP A 113 -1.66 15.47 3.75
C ASP A 113 -1.41 16.77 4.50
N PRO A 114 -1.58 17.93 3.85
CA PRO A 114 -1.24 19.23 4.45
C PRO A 114 -1.95 19.50 5.78
N ALA A 115 -3.21 19.10 5.92
CA ALA A 115 -3.95 19.33 7.17
C ALA A 115 -3.37 18.51 8.31
N VAL A 116 -3.02 17.25 8.05
CA VAL A 116 -2.38 16.38 9.04
C VAL A 116 -0.98 16.86 9.37
N GLU A 117 -0.21 17.25 8.37
CA GLU A 117 1.15 17.76 8.58
C GLU A 117 1.15 19.00 9.48
N ALA A 118 0.17 19.89 9.34
CA ALA A 118 0.01 21.04 10.22
C ALA A 118 -0.29 20.61 11.66
N THR A 119 -1.13 19.60 11.85
CA THR A 119 -1.40 19.04 13.18
C THR A 119 -0.14 18.42 13.78
N LEU A 120 0.64 17.68 13.00
CA LEU A 120 1.89 17.07 13.45
C LEU A 120 2.90 18.10 13.90
N ALA A 121 3.03 19.23 13.18
CA ALA A 121 3.90 20.31 13.57
C ALA A 121 3.49 20.89 14.95
N GLY A 122 2.19 21.02 15.20
CA GLY A 122 1.67 21.44 16.49
C GLY A 122 1.94 20.46 17.64
N LEU A 123 2.15 19.19 17.31
CA LEU A 123 2.48 18.14 18.30
C LEU A 123 4.00 17.98 18.49
N GLY A 124 4.80 18.82 17.86
CA GLY A 124 6.25 18.76 17.98
C GLY A 124 6.94 17.66 17.18
N ALA A 125 6.25 17.07 16.22
CA ALA A 125 6.82 16.05 15.36
C ALA A 125 7.83 16.65 14.39
N ALA A 126 8.90 15.90 14.10
CA ALA A 126 9.80 16.21 13.00
C ALA A 126 9.37 15.44 11.76
N THR A 127 9.30 16.11 10.64
CA THR A 127 8.85 15.50 9.39
C THR A 127 9.84 15.75 8.28
N ARG A 128 9.91 14.82 7.32
CA ARG A 128 10.66 15.02 6.08
C ARG A 128 10.00 14.28 4.93
N MET A 129 10.13 14.81 3.73
CA MET A 129 9.66 14.13 2.53
C MET A 129 10.65 13.05 2.11
N ILE A 130 10.12 11.88 1.77
CA ILE A 130 10.92 10.77 1.24
C ILE A 130 10.19 10.16 0.03
N GLU A 131 10.92 9.34 -0.71
CA GLU A 131 10.37 8.49 -1.77
C GLU A 131 10.56 7.04 -1.34
N ALA A 132 9.47 6.31 -1.17
CA ALA A 132 9.52 4.91 -0.77
C ALA A 132 8.19 4.22 -1.10
N PRO A 133 8.20 2.89 -1.24
CA PRO A 133 6.95 2.14 -1.29
C PRO A 133 6.17 2.32 0.01
N PHE A 134 4.85 2.46 -0.11
CA PHE A 134 3.99 2.61 1.06
C PHE A 134 3.30 1.29 1.41
N ASP A 135 3.60 0.76 2.58
CA ASP A 135 3.02 -0.47 3.11
C ASP A 135 2.44 -0.21 4.50
N PRO A 136 1.24 0.38 4.57
CA PRO A 136 0.65 0.77 5.85
C PRO A 136 0.21 -0.43 6.68
N GLU A 137 0.08 -0.19 8.00
CA GLU A 137 -0.41 -1.16 8.95
C GLU A 137 -1.88 -1.52 8.67
N GLY A 138 -2.26 -2.68 9.16
CA GLY A 138 -3.61 -3.17 9.09
C GLY A 138 -3.82 -4.24 8.03
N PRO A 139 -4.95 -4.94 8.08
CA PRO A 139 -5.32 -5.89 7.04
C PRO A 139 -5.63 -5.16 5.74
N PRO A 140 -5.59 -5.86 4.59
CA PRO A 140 -6.11 -5.29 3.35
C PRO A 140 -7.52 -4.80 3.61
N SER A 141 -7.75 -3.49 3.53
CA SER A 141 -9.08 -2.96 3.77
C SER A 141 -9.94 -3.14 2.53
N THR A 142 -11.06 -3.79 2.72
CA THR A 142 -12.17 -3.71 1.79
C THR A 142 -13.18 -2.74 2.37
N GLU A 143 -14.01 -2.14 1.56
CA GLU A 143 -15.07 -1.27 2.06
C GLU A 143 -16.04 -2.02 2.99
N GLU A 144 -16.02 -3.34 2.92
CA GLU A 144 -16.89 -4.22 3.70
C GLU A 144 -16.29 -4.59 5.06
N ASP A 145 -15.00 -4.37 5.21
CA ASP A 145 -14.32 -4.60 6.49
C ASP A 145 -14.65 -3.48 7.46
N GLY A 146 -15.81 -3.15 7.66
CA GLY A 146 -16.24 -2.07 8.53
C GLY A 146 -15.33 -1.80 9.74
N PRO A 147 -15.64 -0.84 10.57
CA PRO A 147 -14.84 -0.58 11.77
C PRO A 147 -14.83 -1.84 12.62
N TRP A 148 -13.67 -2.15 13.11
CA TRP A 148 -13.42 -3.31 14.00
C TRP A 148 -14.42 -3.35 15.14
#